data_e641efeb7875f2b8abd346a40f28ebe7
#
_entry.id   e641efeb7875f2b8abd346a40f28ebe7
#
_cell.length_a   1.000
_cell.length_b   1.000
_cell.length_c   1.000
_cell.angle_alpha   90.00
_cell.angle_beta   90.00
_cell.angle_gamma   90.00
#
_symmetry.space_group_name_H-M   'P 1'
#
loop_
_entity.id
_entity.type
_entity.pdbx_description
1 polymer ?
#
loop_
_entity_poly.entity_id
_entity_poly.type
_entity_poly.pdbx_seq_one_letter_code
_entity_poly.pdbx_strand_id
1 'polypeptide(L)'
;ELQVALRYLLAKRRQVFISVISLVSTLGVTVGVMALVIALAIMTGLQGELQARILGSSAHVFVYKPAGIENYHEEIDRLLKVPGVVGGSPAVDGKAMISAMQPGFVALKGIDPKLEITDVRKSMLEGSLVQLDPASDDDLPGIVIGKDLATQVGALLGDTVTLLTPNGSLSPMGPMPRQ
;
A
#
# COMPACT_ATOMS: atom_id res chain seq x y z
N GLU A 1 -7.42 -4.55 50.19
CA GLU A 1 -7.20 -3.10 50.11
C GLU A 1 -8.31 -2.42 49.28
N LEU A 2 -8.70 -2.95 48.12
CA LEU A 2 -9.73 -2.39 47.26
C LEU A 2 -11.12 -2.37 47.90
N GLN A 3 -11.48 -3.41 48.68
CA GLN A 3 -12.74 -3.46 49.43
C GLN A 3 -12.79 -2.44 50.58
N VAL A 4 -11.67 -2.15 51.22
CA VAL A 4 -11.58 -1.15 52.27
C VAL A 4 -11.72 0.25 51.69
N ALA A 5 -11.08 0.51 50.54
CA ALA A 5 -11.20 1.78 49.82
C ALA A 5 -12.65 2.05 49.35
N LEU A 6 -13.32 1.04 48.79
CA LEU A 6 -14.72 1.14 48.38
C LEU A 6 -15.66 1.38 49.56
N ARG A 7 -15.43 0.70 50.69
CA ARG A 7 -16.20 0.88 51.93
C ARG A 7 -15.99 2.25 52.54
N TYR A 8 -14.80 2.85 52.43
CA TYR A 8 -14.50 4.19 52.89
C TYR A 8 -15.17 5.27 52.04
N LEU A 9 -15.26 5.08 50.74
CA LEU A 9 -15.97 5.96 49.79
C LEU A 9 -17.49 5.94 50.00
N LEU A 10 -18.05 4.78 50.40
CA LEU A 10 -19.49 4.59 50.65
C LEU A 10 -19.90 4.82 52.10
N ALA A 11 -18.97 5.05 53.02
CA ALA A 11 -19.26 5.29 54.43
C ALA A 11 -19.99 6.62 54.62
N LYS A 12 -21.22 6.53 55.08
CA LYS A 12 -22.17 7.60 55.33
C LYS A 12 -21.69 8.52 56.48
N ARG A 13 -20.73 9.40 56.18
CA ARG A 13 -20.37 10.52 57.08
C ARG A 13 -21.16 11.77 56.69
N ARG A 14 -21.49 12.58 57.70
CA ARG A 14 -22.31 13.82 57.63
C ARG A 14 -21.81 14.92 56.68
N GLN A 15 -20.90 14.63 55.76
CA GLN A 15 -20.32 15.56 54.79
C GLN A 15 -20.62 15.10 53.38
N VAL A 16 -21.90 15.09 52.98
CA VAL A 16 -22.38 14.77 51.62
C VAL A 16 -21.63 15.57 50.57
N PHE A 17 -21.25 16.80 50.88
CA PHE A 17 -20.54 17.69 49.95
C PHE A 17 -19.14 17.19 49.56
N ILE A 18 -18.36 16.69 50.52
CA ILE A 18 -17.01 16.15 50.27
C ILE A 18 -17.10 14.85 49.45
N SER A 19 -18.11 14.02 49.72
CA SER A 19 -18.33 12.77 48.97
C SER A 19 -18.71 13.03 47.51
N VAL A 20 -19.52 14.05 47.22
CA VAL A 20 -19.88 14.46 45.88
C VAL A 20 -18.67 14.98 45.08
N ILE A 21 -17.86 15.84 45.70
CA ILE A 21 -16.64 16.39 45.08
C ILE A 21 -15.67 15.25 44.75
N SER A 22 -15.45 14.31 45.67
CA SER A 22 -14.59 13.16 45.46
C SER A 22 -15.10 12.27 44.35
N LEU A 23 -16.40 12.02 44.25
CA LEU A 23 -17.02 11.25 43.18
C LEU A 23 -16.82 11.91 41.81
N VAL A 24 -17.13 13.20 41.70
CA VAL A 24 -16.97 13.96 40.45
C VAL A 24 -15.52 13.97 39.98
N SER A 25 -14.59 14.21 40.94
CA SER A 25 -13.15 14.17 40.62
C SER A 25 -12.69 12.82 40.11
N THR A 26 -13.12 11.73 40.78
CA THR A 26 -12.77 10.36 40.35
C THR A 26 -13.36 10.03 38.99
N LEU A 27 -14.62 10.40 38.73
CA LEU A 27 -15.25 10.23 37.43
C LEU A 27 -14.53 11.03 36.34
N GLY A 28 -14.17 12.28 36.63
CA GLY A 28 -13.44 13.11 35.67
C GLY A 28 -12.08 12.50 35.25
N VAL A 29 -11.31 12.04 36.25
CA VAL A 29 -10.04 11.37 35.99
C VAL A 29 -10.26 10.04 35.18
N THR A 30 -11.26 9.25 35.57
CA THR A 30 -11.56 8.00 34.90
C THR A 30 -11.93 8.22 33.44
N VAL A 31 -12.82 9.18 33.14
CA VAL A 31 -13.20 9.53 31.78
C VAL A 31 -12.01 10.06 30.99
N GLY A 32 -11.17 10.92 31.61
CA GLY A 32 -9.97 11.44 30.97
C GLY A 32 -8.95 10.37 30.60
N VAL A 33 -8.67 9.43 31.50
CA VAL A 33 -7.77 8.30 31.24
C VAL A 33 -8.36 7.37 30.18
N MET A 34 -9.66 7.07 30.24
CA MET A 34 -10.33 6.24 29.24
C MET A 34 -10.25 6.86 27.85
N ALA A 35 -10.51 8.15 27.71
CA ALA A 35 -10.40 8.86 26.44
C ALA A 35 -8.97 8.81 25.88
N LEU A 36 -7.96 8.98 26.73
CA LEU A 36 -6.55 8.91 26.34
C LEU A 36 -6.17 7.51 25.87
N VAL A 37 -6.59 6.47 26.58
CA VAL A 37 -6.32 5.07 26.17
C VAL A 37 -6.97 4.75 24.83
N ILE A 38 -8.22 5.18 24.61
CA ILE A 38 -8.91 4.98 23.34
C ILE A 38 -8.18 5.71 22.20
N ALA A 39 -7.79 6.96 22.42
CA ALA A 39 -7.06 7.73 21.41
C ALA A 39 -5.73 7.08 21.02
N LEU A 40 -4.96 6.62 22.02
CA LEU A 40 -3.70 5.91 21.78
C LEU A 40 -3.92 4.57 21.05
N ALA A 41 -4.96 3.82 21.41
CA ALA A 41 -5.28 2.54 20.77
C ALA A 41 -5.64 2.73 19.30
N ILE A 42 -6.45 3.76 18.98
CA ILE A 42 -6.78 4.09 17.58
C ILE A 42 -5.53 4.52 16.81
N MET A 43 -4.70 5.38 17.41
CA MET A 43 -3.48 5.88 16.76
C MET A 43 -2.50 4.75 16.44
N THR A 44 -2.23 3.87 17.41
CA THR A 44 -1.32 2.73 17.22
C THR A 44 -1.89 1.70 16.24
N GLY A 45 -3.20 1.44 16.29
CA GLY A 45 -3.87 0.54 15.35
C GLY A 45 -3.78 1.06 13.91
N LEU A 46 -4.07 2.35 13.69
CA LEU A 46 -3.98 2.96 12.37
C LEU A 46 -2.54 2.98 11.83
N GLN A 47 -1.56 3.31 12.68
CA GLN A 47 -0.15 3.29 12.29
C GLN A 47 0.29 1.88 11.85
N GLY A 48 -0.08 0.85 12.60
CA GLY A 48 0.23 -0.53 12.25
C GLY A 48 -0.39 -0.96 10.92
N GLU A 49 -1.64 -0.62 10.67
CA GLU A 49 -2.33 -0.93 9.41
C GLU A 49 -1.71 -0.22 8.21
N LEU A 50 -1.42 1.09 8.34
CA LEU A 50 -0.76 1.85 7.29
C LEU A 50 0.64 1.32 6.98
N GLN A 51 1.42 1.00 8.02
CA GLN A 51 2.75 0.43 7.85
C GLN A 51 2.71 -0.92 7.15
N ALA A 52 1.79 -1.81 7.53
CA ALA A 52 1.63 -3.11 6.89
C ALA A 52 1.26 -2.97 5.40
N ARG A 53 0.38 -2.05 5.05
CA ARG A 53 -0.02 -1.80 3.65
C ARG A 53 1.12 -1.24 2.81
N ILE A 54 1.88 -0.29 3.33
CA ILE A 54 3.02 0.32 2.62
C ILE A 54 4.13 -0.72 2.41
N LEU A 55 4.48 -1.46 3.45
CA LEU A 55 5.53 -2.47 3.38
C LEU A 55 5.16 -3.67 2.50
N GLY A 56 3.88 -4.06 2.47
CA GLY A 56 3.42 -5.17 1.64
C GLY A 56 3.37 -4.86 0.14
N SER A 57 3.16 -3.59 -0.23
CA SER A 57 3.02 -3.19 -1.64
C SER A 57 4.33 -2.85 -2.34
N SER A 58 5.43 -2.68 -1.60
CA SER A 58 6.71 -2.25 -2.13
C SER A 58 7.86 -3.15 -1.68
N ALA A 59 8.87 -3.27 -2.52
CA ALA A 59 10.12 -3.94 -2.12
C ALA A 59 10.81 -3.14 -0.99
N HIS A 60 11.41 -3.85 -0.03
CA HIS A 60 12.11 -3.22 1.08
C HIS A 60 13.43 -2.56 0.66
N VAL A 61 14.07 -3.08 -0.39
CA VAL A 61 15.34 -2.58 -0.92
C VAL A 61 15.26 -2.54 -2.44
N PHE A 62 15.74 -1.45 -3.02
CA PHE A 62 15.86 -1.28 -4.46
C PHE A 62 17.33 -1.28 -4.84
N VAL A 63 17.69 -2.07 -5.83
CA VAL A 63 19.05 -2.16 -6.39
C VAL A 63 19.03 -1.53 -7.77
N TYR A 64 19.84 -0.50 -7.96
CA TYR A 64 19.98 0.22 -9.24
C TYR A 64 21.38 0.08 -9.78
N LYS A 65 21.49 -0.14 -11.09
CA LYS A 65 22.74 -0.02 -11.84
C LYS A 65 22.64 1.13 -12.84
N PRO A 66 23.59 2.06 -12.90
CA PRO A 66 23.55 3.19 -13.83
C PRO A 66 23.52 2.78 -15.30
N ALA A 67 24.14 1.64 -15.64
CA ALA A 67 24.16 1.07 -17.00
C ALA A 67 22.92 0.21 -17.32
N GLY A 68 21.97 0.08 -16.39
CA GLY A 68 20.88 -0.87 -16.49
C GLY A 68 21.28 -2.29 -16.04
N ILE A 69 20.31 -3.17 -15.92
CA ILE A 69 20.49 -4.58 -15.56
C ILE A 69 20.03 -5.41 -16.75
N GLU A 70 20.96 -5.91 -17.54
CA GLU A 70 20.64 -6.73 -18.74
C GLU A 70 20.28 -8.16 -18.34
N ASN A 71 21.04 -8.78 -17.43
CA ASN A 71 20.80 -10.14 -16.95
C ASN A 71 20.31 -10.13 -15.51
N TYR A 72 19.01 -9.86 -15.33
CA TYR A 72 18.44 -9.76 -13.98
C TYR A 72 18.38 -11.11 -13.25
N HIS A 73 18.36 -12.24 -13.96
CA HIS A 73 18.39 -13.56 -13.31
C HIS A 73 19.66 -13.78 -12.50
N GLU A 74 20.83 -13.49 -13.11
CA GLU A 74 22.12 -13.61 -12.39
C GLU A 74 22.22 -12.67 -11.20
N GLU A 75 21.68 -11.45 -11.33
CA GLU A 75 21.67 -10.50 -10.23
C GLU A 75 20.76 -10.96 -9.08
N ILE A 76 19.60 -11.51 -9.39
CA ILE A 76 18.71 -12.09 -8.38
C ILE A 76 19.41 -13.25 -7.67
N ASP A 77 20.09 -14.15 -8.41
CA ASP A 77 20.83 -15.27 -7.84
C ASP A 77 21.98 -14.80 -6.91
N ARG A 78 22.62 -13.68 -7.24
CA ARG A 78 23.63 -13.05 -6.38
C ARG A 78 23.01 -12.46 -5.11
N LEU A 79 21.88 -11.78 -5.24
CA LEU A 79 21.16 -11.17 -4.11
C LEU A 79 20.62 -12.23 -3.14
N LEU A 80 20.14 -13.36 -3.64
CA LEU A 80 19.65 -14.47 -2.79
C LEU A 80 20.75 -15.12 -1.93
N LYS A 81 22.03 -14.93 -2.28
CA LYS A 81 23.16 -15.38 -1.45
C LYS A 81 23.42 -14.48 -0.24
N VAL A 82 22.84 -13.29 -0.19
CA VAL A 82 22.98 -12.36 0.93
C VAL A 82 22.07 -12.77 2.08
N PRO A 83 22.61 -12.95 3.30
CA PRO A 83 21.78 -13.32 4.46
C PRO A 83 20.66 -12.29 4.70
N GLY A 84 19.44 -12.78 4.86
CA GLY A 84 18.26 -11.95 5.11
C GLY A 84 17.48 -11.54 3.84
N VAL A 85 17.98 -11.84 2.63
CA VAL A 85 17.23 -11.65 1.40
C VAL A 85 16.33 -12.86 1.16
N VAL A 86 15.03 -12.63 1.06
CA VAL A 86 14.00 -13.68 0.90
C VAL A 86 13.63 -13.88 -0.56
N GLY A 87 13.74 -12.83 -1.38
CA GLY A 87 13.38 -12.88 -2.78
C GLY A 87 13.84 -11.62 -3.53
N GLY A 88 13.81 -11.68 -4.85
CA GLY A 88 14.10 -10.56 -5.73
C GLY A 88 13.19 -10.60 -6.95
N SER A 89 12.69 -9.43 -7.35
CA SER A 89 11.86 -9.26 -8.53
C SER A 89 12.42 -8.14 -9.40
N PRO A 90 12.52 -8.32 -10.71
CA PRO A 90 12.89 -7.24 -11.61
C PRO A 90 11.74 -6.22 -11.66
N ALA A 91 12.08 -4.94 -11.72
CA ALA A 91 11.09 -3.89 -11.89
C ALA A 91 11.62 -2.81 -12.83
N VAL A 92 10.73 -2.27 -13.63
CA VAL A 92 10.98 -1.09 -14.48
C VAL A 92 9.95 -0.04 -14.15
N ASP A 93 10.42 1.11 -13.65
CA ASP A 93 9.55 2.23 -13.33
C ASP A 93 9.53 3.23 -14.49
N GLY A 94 8.33 3.69 -14.82
CA GLY A 94 8.12 4.67 -15.89
C GLY A 94 6.93 5.59 -15.59
N LYS A 95 6.75 6.56 -16.47
CA LYS A 95 5.56 7.41 -16.48
C LYS A 95 4.89 7.25 -17.83
N ALA A 96 3.58 7.17 -17.82
CA ALA A 96 2.79 7.05 -19.04
C ALA A 96 1.49 7.85 -18.91
N MET A 97 0.88 8.09 -20.04
CA MET A 97 -0.51 8.49 -20.10
C MET A 97 -1.32 7.27 -20.54
N ILE A 98 -2.28 6.87 -19.72
CA ILE A 98 -3.24 5.81 -20.04
C ILE A 98 -4.51 6.46 -20.59
N SER A 99 -5.09 5.86 -21.62
CA SER A 99 -6.36 6.30 -22.19
C SER A 99 -7.25 5.11 -22.52
N ALA A 100 -8.47 5.15 -22.00
CA ALA A 100 -9.59 4.34 -22.44
C ALA A 100 -10.69 5.29 -22.95
N MET A 101 -11.68 5.65 -22.11
CA MET A 101 -12.64 6.70 -22.43
C MET A 101 -12.08 8.10 -22.12
N GLN A 102 -11.28 8.23 -21.08
CA GLN A 102 -10.65 9.48 -20.67
C GLN A 102 -9.14 9.27 -20.44
N PRO A 103 -8.30 10.29 -20.75
CA PRO A 103 -6.88 10.20 -20.49
C PRO A 103 -6.55 10.42 -19.01
N GLY A 104 -5.55 9.69 -18.49
CA GLY A 104 -5.02 9.84 -17.14
C GLY A 104 -3.50 9.72 -17.13
N PHE A 105 -2.80 10.50 -16.31
CA PHE A 105 -1.36 10.35 -16.08
C PHE A 105 -1.11 9.33 -15.00
N VAL A 106 -0.20 8.40 -15.25
CA VAL A 106 0.07 7.27 -14.36
C VAL A 106 1.55 7.02 -14.19
N ALA A 107 1.92 6.50 -13.02
CA ALA A 107 3.18 5.81 -12.84
C ALA A 107 3.01 4.36 -13.32
N LEU A 108 3.84 3.95 -14.26
CA LEU A 108 3.86 2.60 -14.81
C LEU A 108 4.97 1.80 -14.13
N LYS A 109 4.64 0.61 -13.67
CA LYS A 109 5.61 -0.34 -13.12
C LYS A 109 5.55 -1.63 -13.93
N GLY A 110 6.63 -1.92 -14.64
CA GLY A 110 6.82 -3.22 -15.29
C GLY A 110 7.30 -4.24 -14.26
N ILE A 111 6.66 -5.38 -14.21
CA ILE A 111 6.97 -6.50 -13.30
C ILE A 111 7.01 -7.81 -14.08
N ASP A 112 7.76 -8.78 -13.56
CA ASP A 112 7.66 -10.17 -14.00
C ASP A 112 6.63 -10.90 -13.11
N PRO A 113 5.48 -11.34 -13.65
CA PRO A 113 4.42 -11.94 -12.85
C PRO A 113 4.84 -13.26 -12.18
N LYS A 114 5.90 -13.93 -12.68
CA LYS A 114 6.44 -15.17 -12.10
C LYS A 114 7.35 -14.94 -10.92
N LEU A 115 8.07 -13.80 -10.94
CA LEU A 115 9.04 -13.41 -9.91
C LEU A 115 8.49 -12.34 -8.95
N GLU A 116 7.21 -11.99 -9.06
CA GLU A 116 6.60 -10.96 -8.20
C GLU A 116 6.51 -11.44 -6.74
N ILE A 117 7.17 -10.71 -5.86
CA ILE A 117 7.29 -11.01 -4.42
C ILE A 117 6.46 -10.07 -3.53
N THR A 118 5.84 -9.05 -4.12
CA THR A 118 5.00 -8.11 -3.36
C THR A 118 3.58 -8.63 -3.15
N ASP A 119 2.83 -7.97 -2.26
CA ASP A 119 1.44 -8.34 -1.98
C ASP A 119 0.44 -7.90 -3.07
N VAL A 120 0.93 -7.48 -4.26
CA VAL A 120 0.06 -7.10 -5.39
C VAL A 120 -0.93 -8.22 -5.71
N ARG A 121 -0.48 -9.48 -5.73
CA ARG A 121 -1.34 -10.65 -5.96
C ARG A 121 -2.48 -10.76 -4.93
N LYS A 122 -2.23 -10.44 -3.67
CA LYS A 122 -3.24 -10.48 -2.61
C LYS A 122 -4.19 -9.29 -2.67
N SER A 123 -3.75 -8.19 -3.27
CA SER A 123 -4.50 -6.93 -3.38
C SER A 123 -5.38 -6.87 -4.63
N MET A 124 -5.34 -7.88 -5.50
CA MET A 124 -6.18 -7.94 -6.68
C MET A 124 -7.64 -8.17 -6.28
N LEU A 125 -8.53 -7.36 -6.83
CA LEU A 125 -9.98 -7.49 -6.65
C LEU A 125 -10.58 -8.38 -7.73
N GLU A 126 -10.11 -8.22 -8.97
CA GLU A 126 -10.60 -8.93 -10.16
C GLU A 126 -9.42 -9.29 -11.06
N GLY A 127 -9.53 -10.36 -11.83
CA GLY A 127 -8.49 -10.83 -12.74
C GLY A 127 -7.38 -11.63 -12.06
N SER A 128 -6.26 -11.81 -12.76
CA SER A 128 -5.09 -12.56 -12.27
C SER A 128 -3.81 -12.00 -12.86
N LEU A 129 -2.70 -12.02 -12.10
CA LEU A 129 -1.37 -11.63 -12.59
C LEU A 129 -0.86 -12.50 -13.75
N VAL A 130 -1.37 -13.72 -13.88
CA VAL A 130 -1.01 -14.60 -14.99
C VAL A 130 -1.45 -14.03 -16.34
N GLN A 131 -2.51 -13.20 -16.34
CA GLN A 131 -3.02 -12.53 -17.54
C GLN A 131 -2.14 -11.36 -18.02
N LEU A 132 -1.08 -11.01 -17.29
CA LEU A 132 -0.07 -10.04 -17.75
C LEU A 132 0.80 -10.59 -18.88
N ASP A 133 1.10 -11.90 -18.84
CA ASP A 133 1.80 -12.56 -19.94
C ASP A 133 0.80 -12.86 -21.07
N PRO A 134 1.08 -12.45 -22.32
CA PRO A 134 0.23 -12.80 -23.44
C PRO A 134 0.20 -14.33 -23.63
N ALA A 135 -0.97 -14.87 -23.94
CA ALA A 135 -1.12 -16.31 -24.16
C ALA A 135 -0.48 -16.77 -25.48
N SER A 136 -0.36 -15.86 -26.46
CA SER A 136 0.29 -16.05 -27.76
C SER A 136 0.96 -14.75 -28.22
N ASP A 137 1.87 -14.84 -29.19
CA ASP A 137 2.61 -13.70 -29.76
C ASP A 137 1.68 -12.64 -30.41
N ASP A 138 0.48 -13.03 -30.78
CA ASP A 138 -0.53 -12.14 -31.38
C ASP A 138 -1.44 -11.45 -30.33
N ASP A 139 -1.38 -11.88 -29.09
CA ASP A 139 -2.20 -11.30 -28.01
C ASP A 139 -1.54 -10.03 -27.44
N LEU A 140 -2.37 -9.06 -27.06
CA LEU A 140 -1.90 -7.88 -26.36
C LEU A 140 -1.48 -8.23 -24.93
N PRO A 141 -0.35 -7.67 -24.43
CA PRO A 141 0.06 -7.88 -23.06
C PRO A 141 -0.97 -7.27 -22.09
N GLY A 142 -1.22 -7.98 -20.99
CA GLY A 142 -2.15 -7.52 -19.97
C GLY A 142 -1.59 -6.38 -19.12
N ILE A 143 -2.48 -5.59 -18.55
CA ILE A 143 -2.15 -4.54 -17.59
C ILE A 143 -3.06 -4.64 -16.37
N VAL A 144 -2.49 -4.41 -15.18
CA VAL A 144 -3.25 -4.28 -13.93
C VAL A 144 -3.33 -2.80 -13.57
N ILE A 145 -4.54 -2.31 -13.35
CA ILE A 145 -4.77 -0.92 -12.97
C ILE A 145 -5.52 -0.84 -11.64
N GLY A 146 -5.26 0.21 -10.88
CA GLY A 146 -5.97 0.45 -9.62
C GLY A 146 -7.46 0.73 -9.87
N LYS A 147 -8.34 0.29 -8.96
CA LYS A 147 -9.79 0.46 -9.06
C LYS A 147 -10.21 1.92 -9.29
N ASP A 148 -9.61 2.86 -8.55
CA ASP A 148 -9.95 4.27 -8.67
C ASP A 148 -9.52 4.83 -10.03
N LEU A 149 -8.34 4.41 -10.53
CA LEU A 149 -7.87 4.76 -11.85
C LEU A 149 -8.78 4.18 -12.94
N ALA A 150 -9.18 2.90 -12.83
CA ALA A 150 -10.11 2.27 -13.76
C ALA A 150 -11.42 3.07 -13.88
N THR A 151 -11.96 3.48 -12.74
CA THR A 151 -13.16 4.33 -12.70
C THR A 151 -12.91 5.70 -13.35
N GLN A 152 -11.75 6.31 -13.10
CA GLN A 152 -11.40 7.63 -13.64
C GLN A 152 -11.23 7.61 -15.16
N VAL A 153 -10.56 6.59 -15.72
CA VAL A 153 -10.34 6.50 -17.17
C VAL A 153 -11.51 5.82 -17.90
N GLY A 154 -12.47 5.25 -17.16
CA GLY A 154 -13.65 4.58 -17.69
C GLY A 154 -13.32 3.21 -18.29
N ALA A 155 -12.34 2.47 -17.74
CA ALA A 155 -11.94 1.15 -18.20
C ALA A 155 -12.62 0.04 -17.37
N LEU A 156 -13.07 -1.01 -18.02
CA LEU A 156 -13.60 -2.23 -17.42
C LEU A 156 -12.63 -3.39 -17.59
N LEU A 157 -12.84 -4.47 -16.85
CA LEU A 157 -12.05 -5.69 -16.99
C LEU A 157 -12.21 -6.28 -18.41
N GLY A 158 -11.09 -6.51 -19.09
CA GLY A 158 -11.07 -7.01 -20.46
C GLY A 158 -11.06 -5.94 -21.55
N ASP A 159 -11.18 -4.66 -21.18
CA ASP A 159 -11.05 -3.57 -22.14
C ASP A 159 -9.60 -3.38 -22.59
N THR A 160 -9.44 -2.91 -23.83
CA THR A 160 -8.15 -2.49 -24.37
C THR A 160 -7.90 -1.03 -24.02
N VAL A 161 -6.73 -0.74 -23.46
CA VAL A 161 -6.30 0.62 -23.11
C VAL A 161 -5.08 1.03 -23.92
N THR A 162 -4.96 2.30 -24.25
CA THR A 162 -3.79 2.84 -24.95
C THR A 162 -2.84 3.47 -23.94
N LEU A 163 -1.55 3.07 -24.00
CA LEU A 163 -0.48 3.61 -23.18
C LEU A 163 0.43 4.47 -24.07
N LEU A 164 0.58 5.73 -23.69
CA LEU A 164 1.51 6.69 -24.31
C LEU A 164 2.66 6.95 -23.35
N THR A 165 3.87 6.50 -23.71
CA THR A 165 5.08 6.76 -22.92
C THR A 165 5.88 7.92 -23.51
N PRO A 166 6.49 8.81 -22.69
CA PRO A 166 7.28 9.94 -23.18
C PRO A 166 8.61 9.52 -23.82
N ASN A 167 9.04 8.26 -23.65
CA ASN A 167 10.27 7.72 -24.24
C ASN A 167 10.07 7.30 -25.71
N GLY A 168 9.66 8.23 -26.57
CA GLY A 168 9.66 8.04 -28.01
C GLY A 168 11.06 8.18 -28.61
N SER A 169 11.35 7.48 -29.71
CA SER A 169 12.54 7.76 -30.53
C SER A 169 12.48 9.20 -31.05
N LEU A 170 13.58 9.97 -30.90
CA LEU A 170 13.71 11.28 -31.48
C LEU A 170 13.64 11.15 -33.02
N SER A 171 12.51 11.56 -33.59
CA SER A 171 12.39 11.79 -35.03
C SER A 171 12.80 13.22 -35.35
N PRO A 172 13.25 13.52 -36.60
CA PRO A 172 13.53 14.90 -37.02
C PRO A 172 12.35 15.86 -36.87
N MET A 173 11.13 15.34 -36.68
CA MET A 173 9.90 16.09 -36.44
C MET A 173 9.46 16.17 -34.97
N GLY A 174 10.28 15.67 -34.03
CA GLY A 174 9.96 15.63 -32.59
C GLY A 174 9.80 14.22 -32.04
N PRO A 175 9.57 14.06 -30.75
CA PRO A 175 9.39 12.75 -30.11
C PRO A 175 8.10 12.10 -30.61
N MET A 176 8.22 10.95 -31.28
CA MET A 176 7.07 10.10 -31.62
C MET A 176 6.81 9.12 -30.48
N PRO A 177 5.60 9.05 -29.93
CA PRO A 177 5.24 8.01 -28.96
C PRO A 177 5.31 6.63 -29.64
N ARG A 178 5.92 5.65 -28.99
CA ARG A 178 5.75 4.24 -29.35
C ARG A 178 4.34 3.80 -28.92
N GLN A 179 3.58 3.34 -29.88
CA GLN A 179 2.34 2.61 -29.64
C GLN A 179 2.65 1.18 -29.21
#